data_7e2d93e4601ee68d4cbb5e8161f8d604
#
_entry.id   7e2d93e4601ee68d4cbb5e8161f8d604
#
_cell.length_a   1.000
_cell.length_b   1.000
_cell.length_c   1.000
_cell.angle_alpha   90.00
_cell.angle_beta   90.00
_cell.angle_gamma   90.00
#
_symmetry.space_group_name_H-M   'P 1'
#
loop_
_entity.id
_entity.type
_entity.pdbx_description
1 polymer ?
#
loop_
_entity_poly.entity_id
_entity_poly.type
_entity_poly.pdbx_seq_one_letter_code
_entity_poly.pdbx_strand_id
1 'polypeptide(L)'
;CIVYQEQVMEIFRLLAGYSLGKADMVRRAMSKKKMDVLKAERESFVRGNPAEGICGCAANGVPEEVANGIFDQLLDFANYAFNKAHAVCYAVVAYQTAYLKYHYPKEYMAALLTSVLGQNGKVAEYIEQCRGLGVTVLPPDINESRADFSVAGDNIRFGLGSVKNVGVGFIDELVREREKGGRFVSFQDFCQRMFDCTDMNKRAVENLIRCGAFDNLGSKRSQLVAVYERVLDGIASSRRKNVEGQMDLFGMSTSF
;
A
#
# COMPACT_ATOMS: atom_id res chain seq x y z
N CYS A 1 -10.43 -21.00 -28.78
CA CYS A 1 -9.71 -19.73 -28.66
C CYS A 1 -8.52 -19.89 -27.72
N ILE A 2 -7.33 -19.48 -28.16
CA ILE A 2 -6.12 -19.52 -27.35
C ILE A 2 -6.07 -18.23 -26.53
N VAL A 3 -5.94 -18.35 -25.20
CA VAL A 3 -5.88 -17.22 -24.26
C VAL A 3 -4.61 -17.27 -23.42
N TYR A 4 -4.15 -18.48 -23.07
CA TYR A 4 -3.05 -18.67 -22.13
C TYR A 4 -1.85 -19.38 -22.76
N GLN A 5 -0.66 -19.04 -22.28
CA GLN A 5 0.59 -19.69 -22.69
C GLN A 5 0.58 -21.21 -22.46
N GLU A 6 -0.06 -21.67 -21.40
CA GLU A 6 -0.19 -23.07 -21.06
C GLU A 6 -1.00 -23.85 -22.14
N GLN A 7 -2.00 -23.21 -22.75
CA GLN A 7 -2.74 -23.82 -23.87
C GLN A 7 -1.83 -24.04 -25.10
N VAL A 8 -0.92 -23.11 -25.34
CA VAL A 8 0.08 -23.28 -26.40
C VAL A 8 0.96 -24.51 -26.12
N MET A 9 1.45 -24.70 -24.91
CA MET A 9 2.21 -25.88 -24.53
C MET A 9 1.43 -27.17 -24.79
N GLU A 10 0.13 -27.21 -24.43
CA GLU A 10 -0.73 -28.36 -24.69
C GLU A 10 -0.94 -28.61 -26.19
N ILE A 11 -1.08 -27.58 -27.01
CA ILE A 11 -1.20 -27.70 -28.47
C ILE A 11 0.07 -28.35 -29.05
N PHE A 12 1.27 -27.88 -28.66
CA PHE A 12 2.53 -28.48 -29.12
C PHE A 12 2.66 -29.94 -28.68
N ARG A 13 2.25 -30.26 -27.42
CA ARG A 13 2.32 -31.63 -26.89
C ARG A 13 1.33 -32.57 -27.55
N LEU A 14 0.06 -32.16 -27.62
CA LEU A 14 -1.02 -33.05 -28.09
C LEU A 14 -1.05 -33.21 -29.60
N LEU A 15 -0.77 -32.14 -30.35
CA LEU A 15 -0.84 -32.20 -31.82
C LEU A 15 0.46 -32.64 -32.47
N ALA A 16 1.62 -32.25 -31.93
CA ALA A 16 2.91 -32.50 -32.55
C ALA A 16 3.83 -33.42 -31.74
N GLY A 17 3.41 -33.90 -30.57
CA GLY A 17 4.16 -34.86 -29.77
C GLY A 17 5.39 -34.27 -29.06
N TYR A 18 5.41 -32.98 -28.77
CA TYR A 18 6.49 -32.35 -28.01
C TYR A 18 6.55 -32.87 -26.59
N SER A 19 7.77 -33.04 -26.08
CA SER A 19 7.96 -33.25 -24.64
C SER A 19 7.56 -32.01 -23.87
N LEU A 20 7.24 -32.16 -22.55
CA LEU A 20 6.90 -31.02 -21.68
C LEU A 20 8.04 -29.99 -21.64
N GLY A 21 9.30 -30.45 -21.57
CA GLY A 21 10.47 -29.55 -21.54
C GLY A 21 10.63 -28.74 -22.81
N LYS A 22 10.42 -29.39 -24.00
CA LYS A 22 10.51 -28.70 -25.30
C LYS A 22 9.34 -27.73 -25.47
N ALA A 23 8.12 -28.09 -25.09
CA ALA A 23 6.97 -27.20 -25.10
C ALA A 23 7.17 -25.99 -24.20
N ASP A 24 7.82 -26.15 -23.02
CA ASP A 24 8.17 -25.02 -22.14
C ASP A 24 9.24 -24.09 -22.75
N MET A 25 10.19 -24.65 -23.52
CA MET A 25 11.13 -23.83 -24.30
C MET A 25 10.41 -22.93 -25.31
N VAL A 26 9.43 -23.47 -26.04
CA VAL A 26 8.59 -22.71 -26.97
C VAL A 26 7.80 -21.61 -26.20
N ARG A 27 7.17 -21.96 -25.10
CA ARG A 27 6.48 -21.01 -24.25
C ARG A 27 7.40 -19.85 -23.79
N ARG A 28 8.63 -20.17 -23.37
CA ARG A 28 9.63 -19.14 -22.98
C ARG A 28 10.04 -18.26 -24.15
N ALA A 29 10.16 -18.84 -25.36
CA ALA A 29 10.43 -18.08 -26.58
C ALA A 29 9.30 -17.08 -26.87
N MET A 30 8.04 -17.50 -26.71
CA MET A 30 6.85 -16.62 -26.80
C MET A 30 6.88 -15.50 -25.79
N SER A 31 7.08 -15.80 -24.50
CA SER A 31 7.13 -14.80 -23.42
C SER A 31 8.23 -13.75 -23.66
N LYS A 32 9.35 -14.16 -24.28
CA LYS A 32 10.49 -13.29 -24.60
C LYS A 32 10.40 -12.68 -26.00
N LYS A 33 9.29 -12.91 -26.72
CA LYS A 33 9.05 -12.43 -28.09
C LYS A 33 10.17 -12.78 -29.08
N LYS A 34 10.77 -13.98 -28.95
CA LYS A 34 11.85 -14.46 -29.80
C LYS A 34 11.24 -15.08 -31.08
N MET A 35 10.80 -14.24 -32.01
CA MET A 35 10.08 -14.66 -33.22
C MET A 35 10.91 -15.57 -34.13
N ASP A 36 12.23 -15.36 -34.20
CA ASP A 36 13.11 -16.21 -35.04
C ASP A 36 13.14 -17.65 -34.54
N VAL A 37 13.19 -17.86 -33.21
CA VAL A 37 13.12 -19.20 -32.60
C VAL A 37 11.76 -19.84 -32.89
N LEU A 38 10.68 -19.10 -32.75
CA LEU A 38 9.32 -19.60 -33.02
C LEU A 38 9.14 -20.00 -34.48
N LYS A 39 9.63 -19.18 -35.40
CA LYS A 39 9.55 -19.51 -36.83
C LYS A 39 10.35 -20.77 -37.19
N ALA A 40 11.51 -20.97 -36.55
CA ALA A 40 12.33 -22.16 -36.73
C ALA A 40 11.64 -23.47 -36.26
N GLU A 41 10.72 -23.37 -35.27
CA GLU A 41 9.96 -24.52 -34.77
C GLU A 41 8.81 -24.94 -35.71
N ARG A 42 8.44 -24.15 -36.72
CA ARG A 42 7.30 -24.45 -37.62
C ARG A 42 7.44 -25.82 -38.30
N GLU A 43 8.60 -26.10 -38.89
CA GLU A 43 8.85 -27.35 -39.60
C GLU A 43 8.73 -28.56 -38.66
N SER A 44 9.32 -28.45 -37.45
CA SER A 44 9.24 -29.49 -36.43
C SER A 44 7.80 -29.71 -35.96
N PHE A 45 7.01 -28.63 -35.79
CA PHE A 45 5.61 -28.73 -35.41
C PHE A 45 4.75 -29.39 -36.46
N VAL A 46 4.92 -29.02 -37.73
CA VAL A 46 4.10 -29.54 -38.83
C VAL A 46 4.50 -30.96 -39.21
N ARG A 47 5.80 -31.18 -39.51
CA ARG A 47 6.30 -32.43 -40.11
C ARG A 47 7.03 -33.34 -39.13
N GLY A 48 7.43 -32.78 -38.00
CA GLY A 48 8.20 -33.48 -36.96
C GLY A 48 9.71 -33.27 -37.07
N ASN A 49 10.40 -33.72 -36.02
CA ASN A 49 11.86 -33.74 -35.93
C ASN A 49 12.30 -34.99 -35.17
N PRO A 50 12.65 -36.08 -35.89
CA PRO A 50 13.04 -37.35 -35.29
C PRO A 50 14.27 -37.22 -34.37
N ALA A 51 15.18 -36.30 -34.67
CA ALA A 51 16.39 -36.07 -33.84
C ALA A 51 16.04 -35.54 -32.46
N GLU A 52 14.92 -34.85 -32.30
CA GLU A 52 14.40 -34.33 -31.02
C GLU A 52 13.21 -35.15 -30.48
N GLY A 53 12.85 -36.25 -31.13
CA GLY A 53 11.73 -37.11 -30.72
C GLY A 53 10.35 -36.47 -30.94
N ILE A 54 10.23 -35.54 -31.90
CA ILE A 54 9.00 -34.84 -32.22
C ILE A 54 8.37 -35.54 -33.46
N CYS A 55 7.15 -36.06 -33.28
CA CYS A 55 6.46 -36.75 -34.38
C CYS A 55 5.85 -35.79 -35.42
N GLY A 56 5.48 -34.59 -35.01
CA GLY A 56 4.80 -33.59 -35.85
C GLY A 56 3.30 -33.82 -35.99
N CYS A 57 2.58 -32.76 -36.33
CA CYS A 57 1.13 -32.78 -36.54
C CYS A 57 0.69 -33.75 -37.66
N ALA A 58 1.45 -33.81 -38.74
CA ALA A 58 1.14 -34.68 -39.88
C ALA A 58 1.13 -36.17 -39.49
N ALA A 59 2.08 -36.61 -38.66
CA ALA A 59 2.13 -37.99 -38.16
C ALA A 59 0.95 -38.32 -37.23
N ASN A 60 0.38 -37.32 -36.58
CA ASN A 60 -0.80 -37.45 -35.72
C ASN A 60 -2.13 -37.23 -36.49
N GLY A 61 -2.11 -37.26 -37.81
CA GLY A 61 -3.30 -37.19 -38.67
C GLY A 61 -3.87 -35.77 -38.86
N VAL A 62 -3.13 -34.73 -38.51
CA VAL A 62 -3.53 -33.35 -38.77
C VAL A 62 -2.96 -32.91 -40.13
N PRO A 63 -3.81 -32.50 -41.09
CA PRO A 63 -3.35 -32.05 -42.42
C PRO A 63 -2.34 -30.88 -42.29
N GLU A 64 -1.31 -30.89 -43.15
CA GLU A 64 -0.26 -29.86 -43.10
C GLU A 64 -0.81 -28.43 -43.21
N GLU A 65 -1.82 -28.23 -44.04
CA GLU A 65 -2.48 -26.92 -44.20
C GLU A 65 -3.11 -26.46 -42.89
N VAL A 66 -3.81 -27.36 -42.17
CA VAL A 66 -4.44 -27.08 -40.89
C VAL A 66 -3.37 -26.83 -39.82
N ALA A 67 -2.31 -27.63 -39.79
CA ALA A 67 -1.20 -27.46 -38.85
C ALA A 67 -0.49 -26.10 -39.03
N ASN A 68 -0.26 -25.69 -40.28
CA ASN A 68 0.28 -24.37 -40.60
C ASN A 68 -0.64 -23.24 -40.13
N GLY A 69 -1.96 -23.36 -40.39
CA GLY A 69 -2.95 -22.38 -39.91
C GLY A 69 -2.99 -22.25 -38.39
N ILE A 70 -2.88 -23.37 -37.66
CA ILE A 70 -2.75 -23.38 -36.20
C ILE A 70 -1.45 -22.66 -35.80
N PHE A 71 -0.34 -22.96 -36.47
CA PHE A 71 0.95 -22.34 -36.13
C PHE A 71 0.94 -20.83 -36.38
N ASP A 72 0.29 -20.34 -37.41
CA ASP A 72 0.12 -18.90 -37.66
C ASP A 72 -0.67 -18.23 -36.53
N GLN A 73 -1.77 -18.85 -36.07
CA GLN A 73 -2.51 -18.36 -34.90
C GLN A 73 -1.65 -18.33 -33.61
N LEU A 74 -0.77 -19.35 -33.46
CA LEU A 74 0.16 -19.37 -32.32
C LEU A 74 1.20 -18.25 -32.40
N LEU A 75 1.69 -17.91 -33.57
CA LEU A 75 2.61 -16.77 -33.77
C LEU A 75 1.94 -15.44 -33.49
N ASP A 76 0.72 -15.25 -33.98
CA ASP A 76 -0.06 -14.02 -33.67
C ASP A 76 -0.34 -13.90 -32.18
N PHE A 77 -0.71 -15.01 -31.55
CA PHE A 77 -0.95 -15.07 -30.13
C PHE A 77 0.31 -14.81 -29.28
N ALA A 78 1.51 -15.15 -29.77
CA ALA A 78 2.76 -14.95 -29.03
C ALA A 78 2.97 -13.50 -28.57
N ASN A 79 2.38 -12.53 -29.25
CA ASN A 79 2.44 -11.11 -28.88
C ASN A 79 1.55 -10.76 -27.67
N TYR A 80 0.49 -11.56 -27.43
CA TYR A 80 -0.54 -11.31 -26.42
C TYR A 80 -0.63 -12.43 -25.37
N ALA A 81 0.27 -13.41 -25.44
CA ALA A 81 0.28 -14.58 -24.58
C ALA A 81 0.36 -14.21 -23.07
N PHE A 82 -0.60 -14.66 -22.29
CA PHE A 82 -0.68 -14.40 -20.87
C PHE A 82 -0.51 -15.67 -20.03
N ASN A 83 0.15 -15.56 -18.87
CA ASN A 83 0.36 -16.71 -17.98
C ASN A 83 -0.91 -16.99 -17.17
N LYS A 84 -1.46 -18.20 -17.28
CA LYS A 84 -2.69 -18.61 -16.59
C LYS A 84 -2.52 -18.60 -15.07
N ALA A 85 -1.39 -19.08 -14.56
CA ALA A 85 -1.15 -19.12 -13.12
C ALA A 85 -1.14 -17.71 -12.52
N HIS A 86 -0.52 -16.75 -13.21
CA HIS A 86 -0.56 -15.35 -12.83
C HIS A 86 -1.99 -14.78 -12.80
N ALA A 87 -2.78 -15.05 -13.85
CA ALA A 87 -4.18 -14.63 -13.92
C ALA A 87 -5.01 -15.19 -12.76
N VAL A 88 -4.85 -16.48 -12.46
CA VAL A 88 -5.57 -17.13 -11.35
C VAL A 88 -5.20 -16.53 -10.00
N CYS A 89 -3.90 -16.32 -9.74
CA CYS A 89 -3.46 -15.68 -8.49
C CYS A 89 -4.06 -14.28 -8.32
N TYR A 90 -4.03 -13.46 -9.38
CA TYR A 90 -4.65 -12.13 -9.33
C TYR A 90 -6.18 -12.18 -9.22
N ALA A 91 -6.83 -13.16 -9.83
CA ALA A 91 -8.28 -13.34 -9.67
C ALA A 91 -8.66 -13.65 -8.20
N VAL A 92 -7.85 -14.48 -7.51
CA VAL A 92 -8.04 -14.76 -6.08
C VAL A 92 -7.87 -13.49 -5.26
N VAL A 93 -6.79 -12.73 -5.49
CA VAL A 93 -6.56 -11.45 -4.76
C VAL A 93 -7.67 -10.44 -5.06
N ALA A 94 -8.10 -10.33 -6.33
CA ALA A 94 -9.20 -9.43 -6.71
C ALA A 94 -10.51 -9.81 -6.00
N TYR A 95 -10.80 -11.11 -5.94
CA TYR A 95 -11.97 -11.60 -5.20
C TYR A 95 -11.87 -11.30 -3.71
N GLN A 96 -10.72 -11.58 -3.09
CA GLN A 96 -10.49 -11.32 -1.67
C GLN A 96 -10.65 -9.82 -1.33
N THR A 97 -10.06 -8.95 -2.14
CA THR A 97 -10.18 -7.50 -1.93
C THR A 97 -11.62 -7.01 -2.12
N ALA A 98 -12.34 -7.52 -3.11
CA ALA A 98 -13.74 -7.21 -3.32
C ALA A 98 -14.62 -7.71 -2.14
N TYR A 99 -14.37 -8.94 -1.66
CA TYR A 99 -15.05 -9.51 -0.50
C TYR A 99 -14.83 -8.67 0.75
N LEU A 100 -13.58 -8.31 1.05
CA LEU A 100 -13.25 -7.49 2.21
C LEU A 100 -13.88 -6.09 2.10
N LYS A 101 -13.82 -5.46 0.93
CA LYS A 101 -14.44 -4.15 0.70
C LYS A 101 -15.96 -4.17 0.89
N TYR A 102 -16.62 -5.28 0.51
CA TYR A 102 -18.06 -5.43 0.65
C TYR A 102 -18.51 -5.71 2.09
N HIS A 103 -17.84 -6.67 2.76
CA HIS A 103 -18.24 -7.13 4.09
C HIS A 103 -17.64 -6.32 5.24
N TYR A 104 -16.46 -5.71 5.03
CA TYR A 104 -15.69 -4.97 6.04
C TYR A 104 -15.18 -3.64 5.46
N PRO A 105 -16.10 -2.77 4.99
CA PRO A 105 -15.70 -1.56 4.25
C PRO A 105 -14.82 -0.61 5.07
N LYS A 106 -15.06 -0.49 6.37
CA LYS A 106 -14.27 0.40 7.26
C LYS A 106 -12.84 -0.09 7.42
N GLU A 107 -12.68 -1.36 7.74
CA GLU A 107 -11.39 -2.01 7.93
C GLU A 107 -10.59 -2.02 6.62
N TYR A 108 -11.25 -2.37 5.52
CA TYR A 108 -10.64 -2.37 4.20
C TYR A 108 -10.16 -0.97 3.78
N MET A 109 -11.02 0.05 3.94
CA MET A 109 -10.66 1.42 3.56
C MET A 109 -9.61 2.03 4.49
N ALA A 110 -9.60 1.70 5.79
CA ALA A 110 -8.55 2.12 6.71
C ALA A 110 -7.18 1.52 6.31
N ALA A 111 -7.15 0.23 5.98
CA ALA A 111 -5.94 -0.43 5.48
C ALA A 111 -5.49 0.13 4.13
N LEU A 112 -6.42 0.40 3.22
CA LEU A 112 -6.13 0.98 1.91
C LEU A 112 -5.56 2.41 2.03
N LEU A 113 -6.15 3.26 2.87
CA LEU A 113 -5.65 4.60 3.17
C LEU A 113 -4.24 4.55 3.79
N THR A 114 -4.00 3.60 4.70
CA THR A 114 -2.69 3.38 5.31
C THR A 114 -1.64 2.96 4.28
N SER A 115 -2.00 2.10 3.31
CA SER A 115 -1.07 1.64 2.27
C SER A 115 -0.56 2.75 1.34
N VAL A 116 -1.23 3.89 1.31
CA VAL A 116 -0.87 5.06 0.47
C VAL A 116 -0.43 6.27 1.29
N LEU A 117 0.00 6.07 2.54
CA LEU A 117 0.57 7.14 3.37
C LEU A 117 1.68 7.86 2.61
N GLY A 118 1.68 9.20 2.67
CA GLY A 118 2.62 10.04 1.94
C GLY A 118 2.21 10.37 0.48
N GLN A 119 1.21 9.70 -0.09
CA GLN A 119 0.66 9.98 -1.42
C GLN A 119 -0.64 10.80 -1.30
N ASN A 120 -0.54 12.09 -1.01
CA ASN A 120 -1.69 12.95 -0.67
C ASN A 120 -2.84 12.89 -1.68
N GLY A 121 -2.53 12.78 -2.98
CA GLY A 121 -3.54 12.66 -4.04
C GLY A 121 -4.37 11.37 -3.90
N LYS A 122 -3.71 10.25 -3.61
CA LYS A 122 -4.37 8.95 -3.38
C LYS A 122 -5.17 8.94 -2.07
N VAL A 123 -4.63 9.54 -1.01
CA VAL A 123 -5.36 9.69 0.25
C VAL A 123 -6.66 10.46 0.02
N ALA A 124 -6.63 11.58 -0.70
CA ALA A 124 -7.82 12.37 -1.01
C ALA A 124 -8.84 11.57 -1.85
N GLU A 125 -8.38 10.86 -2.88
CA GLU A 125 -9.21 9.97 -3.71
C GLU A 125 -9.93 8.92 -2.86
N TYR A 126 -9.23 8.25 -1.96
CA TYR A 126 -9.80 7.19 -1.13
C TYR A 126 -10.70 7.71 -0.02
N ILE A 127 -10.44 8.92 0.49
CA ILE A 127 -11.39 9.61 1.40
C ILE A 127 -12.72 9.86 0.68
N GLU A 128 -12.69 10.27 -0.59
CA GLU A 128 -13.91 10.44 -1.37
C GLU A 128 -14.64 9.12 -1.63
N GLN A 129 -13.88 8.03 -1.88
CA GLN A 129 -14.48 6.69 -1.97
C GLN A 129 -15.15 6.26 -0.65
N CYS A 130 -14.56 6.60 0.52
CA CYS A 130 -15.19 6.33 1.82
C CYS A 130 -16.56 7.00 1.91
N ARG A 131 -16.70 8.26 1.46
CA ARG A 131 -18.00 8.96 1.45
C ARG A 131 -19.04 8.23 0.61
N GLY A 132 -18.64 7.75 -0.57
CA GLY A 132 -19.50 6.95 -1.44
C GLY A 132 -19.97 5.62 -0.81
N LEU A 133 -19.21 5.09 0.16
CA LEU A 133 -19.54 3.90 0.95
C LEU A 133 -20.31 4.21 2.23
N GLY A 134 -20.63 5.47 2.52
CA GLY A 134 -21.27 5.90 3.76
C GLY A 134 -20.32 5.89 4.98
N VAL A 135 -19.01 5.80 4.77
CA VAL A 135 -18.00 5.79 5.82
C VAL A 135 -17.36 7.19 5.93
N THR A 136 -17.44 7.79 7.11
CA THR A 136 -16.83 9.11 7.38
C THR A 136 -15.38 8.93 7.81
N VAL A 137 -14.46 9.70 7.21
CA VAL A 137 -13.10 9.83 7.72
C VAL A 137 -13.07 11.03 8.67
N LEU A 138 -12.93 10.75 9.96
CA LEU A 138 -12.85 11.73 11.02
C LEU A 138 -11.51 12.49 10.97
N PRO A 139 -11.47 13.79 11.30
CA PRO A 139 -10.24 14.57 11.31
C PRO A 139 -9.19 13.98 12.26
N PRO A 140 -7.90 14.34 12.11
CA PRO A 140 -6.88 13.95 13.07
C PRO A 140 -7.21 14.46 14.49
N ASP A 141 -6.86 13.68 15.50
CA ASP A 141 -7.07 13.99 16.91
C ASP A 141 -5.89 13.50 17.73
N ILE A 142 -5.28 14.38 18.53
CA ILE A 142 -4.10 14.07 19.32
C ILE A 142 -4.35 12.96 20.35
N ASN A 143 -5.59 12.81 20.78
CA ASN A 143 -6.02 11.83 21.76
C ASN A 143 -6.54 10.50 21.19
N GLU A 144 -6.76 10.43 19.86
CA GLU A 144 -7.37 9.25 19.27
C GLU A 144 -6.56 8.69 18.09
N SER A 145 -5.95 9.57 17.28
CA SER A 145 -5.20 9.15 16.11
C SER A 145 -3.95 8.34 16.45
N ARG A 146 -3.60 7.41 15.58
CA ARG A 146 -2.35 6.66 15.54
C ARG A 146 -1.57 7.06 14.29
N ALA A 147 -0.44 6.41 14.02
CA ALA A 147 0.30 6.64 12.77
C ALA A 147 -0.57 6.29 11.55
N ASP A 148 -1.22 5.14 11.60
CA ASP A 148 -2.09 4.62 10.55
C ASP A 148 -3.53 5.12 10.67
N PHE A 149 -4.27 5.06 9.55
CA PHE A 149 -5.72 5.19 9.59
C PHE A 149 -6.30 3.99 10.36
N SER A 150 -7.26 4.25 11.23
CA SER A 150 -7.84 3.22 12.12
C SER A 150 -9.35 3.31 12.20
N VAL A 151 -10.00 2.18 12.41
CA VAL A 151 -11.45 2.14 12.62
C VAL A 151 -11.80 2.78 13.97
N ALA A 152 -12.77 3.68 13.98
CA ALA A 152 -13.28 4.38 15.14
C ALA A 152 -14.82 4.31 15.16
N GLY A 153 -15.37 3.28 15.76
CA GLY A 153 -16.80 2.98 15.72
C GLY A 153 -17.28 2.71 14.30
N ASP A 154 -18.19 3.52 13.79
CA ASP A 154 -18.70 3.43 12.41
C ASP A 154 -17.89 4.28 11.41
N ASN A 155 -16.83 4.89 11.85
CA ASN A 155 -15.99 5.80 11.07
C ASN A 155 -14.55 5.32 10.98
N ILE A 156 -13.73 6.06 10.23
CA ILE A 156 -12.28 5.88 10.18
C ILE A 156 -11.64 7.13 10.78
N ARG A 157 -10.69 6.96 11.72
CA ARG A 157 -9.87 8.05 12.25
C ARG A 157 -8.68 8.30 11.34
N PHE A 158 -8.41 9.58 11.04
CA PHE A 158 -7.28 10.00 10.22
C PHE A 158 -5.94 9.63 10.87
N GLY A 159 -5.03 9.03 10.10
CA GLY A 159 -3.69 8.64 10.54
C GLY A 159 -2.72 9.81 10.55
N LEU A 160 -2.03 10.05 11.68
CA LEU A 160 -1.06 11.13 11.82
C LEU A 160 0.17 10.97 10.91
N GLY A 161 0.46 9.74 10.45
CA GLY A 161 1.53 9.48 9.48
C GLY A 161 1.32 10.15 8.12
N SER A 162 0.09 10.56 7.79
CA SER A 162 -0.21 11.40 6.62
C SER A 162 0.11 12.88 6.81
N VAL A 163 0.38 13.32 8.04
CA VAL A 163 0.66 14.73 8.34
C VAL A 163 2.12 15.03 7.99
N LYS A 164 2.33 16.01 7.12
CA LYS A 164 3.67 16.39 6.67
C LYS A 164 4.58 16.78 7.85
N ASN A 165 5.82 16.31 7.83
CA ASN A 165 6.86 16.58 8.84
C ASN A 165 6.53 16.05 10.25
N VAL A 166 5.63 15.10 10.37
CA VAL A 166 5.37 14.37 11.62
C VAL A 166 5.93 12.96 11.44
N GLY A 167 7.01 12.65 12.14
CA GLY A 167 7.70 11.35 12.04
C GLY A 167 6.94 10.25 12.77
N VAL A 168 7.06 9.01 12.27
CA VAL A 168 6.41 7.84 12.90
C VAL A 168 6.94 7.63 14.33
N GLY A 169 8.24 7.79 14.57
CA GLY A 169 8.83 7.68 15.92
C GLY A 169 8.20 8.66 16.92
N PHE A 170 7.98 9.91 16.50
CA PHE A 170 7.28 10.90 17.33
C PHE A 170 5.82 10.48 17.61
N ILE A 171 5.11 9.95 16.61
CA ILE A 171 3.73 9.49 16.77
C ILE A 171 3.66 8.30 17.73
N ASP A 172 4.60 7.36 17.63
CA ASP A 172 4.65 6.20 18.52
C ASP A 172 4.93 6.59 19.98
N GLU A 173 5.79 7.58 20.21
CA GLU A 173 6.03 8.13 21.55
C GLU A 173 4.79 8.88 22.08
N LEU A 174 4.12 9.65 21.23
CA LEU A 174 2.87 10.33 21.56
C LEU A 174 1.78 9.32 21.99
N VAL A 175 1.63 8.22 21.23
CA VAL A 175 0.66 7.16 21.56
C VAL A 175 1.02 6.51 22.89
N ARG A 176 2.30 6.15 23.10
CA ARG A 176 2.77 5.56 24.36
C ARG A 176 2.55 6.49 25.56
N GLU A 177 2.82 7.79 25.38
CA GLU A 177 2.66 8.76 26.46
C GLU A 177 1.19 8.93 26.86
N ARG A 178 0.27 8.99 25.89
CA ARG A 178 -1.16 9.06 26.22
C ARG A 178 -1.73 7.76 26.79
N GLU A 179 -1.20 6.60 26.41
CA GLU A 179 -1.59 5.30 26.98
C GLU A 179 -1.12 5.18 28.45
N LYS A 180 0.05 5.74 28.78
CA LYS A 180 0.62 5.74 30.13
C LYS A 180 0.02 6.82 31.04
N GLY A 181 -0.06 8.05 30.54
CA GLY A 181 -0.43 9.24 31.31
C GLY A 181 -1.88 9.70 31.10
N GLY A 182 -2.68 8.97 30.33
CA GLY A 182 -4.05 9.37 29.96
C GLY A 182 -4.10 10.41 28.86
N ARG A 183 -5.33 10.82 28.51
CA ARG A 183 -5.59 11.82 27.47
C ARG A 183 -4.89 13.14 27.76
N PHE A 184 -4.40 13.81 26.75
CA PHE A 184 -3.93 15.20 26.86
C PHE A 184 -5.13 16.11 27.12
N VAL A 185 -5.04 16.91 28.15
CA VAL A 185 -6.15 17.79 28.57
C VAL A 185 -6.05 19.21 28.01
N SER A 186 -4.86 19.61 27.58
CA SER A 186 -4.61 20.90 26.92
C SER A 186 -3.40 20.84 26.01
N PHE A 187 -3.23 21.85 25.16
CA PHE A 187 -2.03 22.01 24.36
C PHE A 187 -0.75 22.14 25.20
N GLN A 188 -0.84 22.83 26.33
CA GLN A 188 0.28 22.99 27.27
C GLN A 188 0.66 21.64 27.91
N ASP A 189 -0.32 20.87 28.37
CA ASP A 189 -0.11 19.51 28.90
C ASP A 189 0.59 18.62 27.88
N PHE A 190 0.12 18.63 26.62
CA PHE A 190 0.80 17.93 25.51
C PHE A 190 2.27 18.37 25.37
N CYS A 191 2.54 19.68 25.30
CA CYS A 191 3.89 20.19 25.15
C CYS A 191 4.80 19.82 26.33
N GLN A 192 4.29 19.83 27.57
CA GLN A 192 5.05 19.45 28.75
C GLN A 192 5.40 17.96 28.79
N ARG A 193 4.43 17.11 28.48
CA ARG A 193 4.59 15.65 28.52
C ARG A 193 5.44 15.14 27.36
N MET A 194 5.33 15.76 26.18
CA MET A 194 6.10 15.38 25.01
C MET A 194 7.47 16.06 24.88
N PHE A 195 7.82 16.95 25.82
CA PHE A 195 9.03 17.77 25.72
C PHE A 195 10.33 16.95 25.60
N ASP A 196 10.41 15.82 26.29
CA ASP A 196 11.61 14.96 26.31
C ASP A 196 11.66 13.99 25.13
N CYS A 197 10.63 13.99 24.26
CA CYS A 197 10.63 13.21 23.03
C CYS A 197 11.69 13.75 22.06
N THR A 198 12.65 12.89 21.70
CA THR A 198 13.79 13.25 20.84
C THR A 198 13.38 13.72 19.45
N ASP A 199 12.26 13.19 18.94
CA ASP A 199 11.76 13.48 17.60
C ASP A 199 10.78 14.67 17.56
N MET A 200 10.46 15.26 18.74
CA MET A 200 9.62 16.45 18.81
C MET A 200 10.36 17.67 18.29
N ASN A 201 9.78 18.35 17.31
CA ASN A 201 10.32 19.61 16.81
C ASN A 201 9.19 20.61 16.50
N LYS A 202 9.54 21.91 16.47
CA LYS A 202 8.58 23.00 16.26
C LYS A 202 7.73 22.81 14.98
N ARG A 203 8.34 22.27 13.90
CA ARG A 203 7.65 22.05 12.62
C ARG A 203 6.60 20.94 12.71
N ALA A 204 6.89 19.86 13.43
CA ALA A 204 5.92 18.77 13.65
C ALA A 204 4.72 19.29 14.47
N VAL A 205 4.98 20.03 15.54
CA VAL A 205 3.92 20.62 16.38
C VAL A 205 3.07 21.60 15.58
N GLU A 206 3.68 22.49 14.79
CA GLU A 206 2.96 23.40 13.91
C GLU A 206 2.04 22.65 12.94
N ASN A 207 2.53 21.60 12.30
CA ASN A 207 1.72 20.82 11.37
C ASN A 207 0.58 20.06 12.05
N LEU A 208 0.76 19.56 13.27
CA LEU A 208 -0.32 18.99 14.08
C LEU A 208 -1.38 20.04 14.43
N ILE A 209 -1.00 21.28 14.75
CA ILE A 209 -1.95 22.38 14.95
C ILE A 209 -2.71 22.67 13.66
N ARG A 210 -1.99 22.82 12.53
CA ARG A 210 -2.58 23.18 11.24
C ARG A 210 -3.55 22.13 10.71
N CYS A 211 -3.26 20.84 10.92
CA CYS A 211 -4.16 19.76 10.52
C CYS A 211 -5.37 19.58 11.45
N GLY A 212 -5.39 20.26 12.60
CA GLY A 212 -6.51 20.25 13.55
C GLY A 212 -6.45 19.16 14.61
N ALA A 213 -5.28 18.54 14.82
CA ALA A 213 -5.13 17.48 15.82
C ALA A 213 -5.47 17.91 17.26
N PHE A 214 -5.48 19.20 17.54
CA PHE A 214 -5.78 19.80 18.84
C PHE A 214 -7.18 20.43 18.94
N ASP A 215 -8.02 20.35 17.90
CA ASP A 215 -9.31 21.06 17.89
C ASP A 215 -10.23 20.69 19.06
N ASN A 216 -10.13 19.44 19.55
CA ASN A 216 -10.94 18.95 20.68
C ASN A 216 -10.39 19.35 22.06
N LEU A 217 -9.30 20.14 22.14
CA LEU A 217 -8.74 20.64 23.39
C LEU A 217 -9.21 22.08 23.76
N GLY A 218 -10.22 22.61 23.05
CA GLY A 218 -10.87 23.87 23.35
C GLY A 218 -10.16 25.14 22.85
N SER A 219 -8.96 25.05 22.29
CA SER A 219 -8.23 26.19 21.73
C SER A 219 -8.40 26.27 20.21
N LYS A 220 -8.53 27.49 19.68
CA LYS A 220 -8.59 27.70 18.21
C LYS A 220 -7.21 27.51 17.59
N ARG A 221 -7.14 26.92 16.38
CA ARG A 221 -5.88 26.74 15.63
C ARG A 221 -5.08 28.01 15.47
N SER A 222 -5.76 29.15 15.15
CA SER A 222 -5.11 30.45 15.01
C SER A 222 -4.43 30.94 16.30
N GLN A 223 -5.04 30.65 17.46
CA GLN A 223 -4.45 30.97 18.75
C GLN A 223 -3.21 30.11 19.03
N LEU A 224 -3.32 28.78 18.77
CA LEU A 224 -2.21 27.87 18.95
C LEU A 224 -1.03 28.21 18.04
N VAL A 225 -1.28 28.53 16.75
CA VAL A 225 -0.24 28.95 15.80
C VAL A 225 0.47 30.24 16.28
N ALA A 226 -0.24 31.15 16.94
CA ALA A 226 0.34 32.41 17.43
C ALA A 226 1.25 32.22 18.68
N VAL A 227 1.06 31.12 19.43
CA VAL A 227 1.71 30.97 20.75
C VAL A 227 2.60 29.74 20.88
N TYR A 228 2.52 28.74 20.00
CA TYR A 228 3.17 27.45 20.18
C TYR A 228 4.69 27.55 20.40
N GLU A 229 5.38 28.42 19.66
CA GLU A 229 6.82 28.59 19.84
C GLU A 229 7.16 29.12 21.24
N ARG A 230 6.41 30.13 21.68
CA ARG A 230 6.60 30.70 23.04
C ARG A 230 6.35 29.67 24.12
N VAL A 231 5.35 28.81 23.96
CA VAL A 231 5.06 27.73 24.91
C VAL A 231 6.23 26.76 24.96
N LEU A 232 6.73 26.30 23.81
CA LEU A 232 7.87 25.37 23.74
C LEU A 232 9.15 25.99 24.32
N ASP A 233 9.46 27.24 23.97
CA ASP A 233 10.65 27.96 24.47
C ASP A 233 10.53 28.23 25.99
N GLY A 234 9.33 28.50 26.48
CA GLY A 234 9.04 28.67 27.92
C GLY A 234 9.29 27.38 28.69
N ILE A 235 8.84 26.24 28.20
CA ILE A 235 9.09 24.92 28.82
C ILE A 235 10.60 24.64 28.83
N ALA A 236 11.30 24.86 27.69
CA ALA A 236 12.75 24.68 27.58
C ALA A 236 13.50 25.56 28.63
N SER A 237 13.08 26.82 28.79
CA SER A 237 13.70 27.75 29.72
C SER A 237 13.44 27.38 31.19
N SER A 238 12.23 26.93 31.50
CA SER A 238 11.87 26.51 32.86
C SER A 238 12.64 25.26 33.28
N ARG A 239 12.82 24.28 32.36
CA ARG A 239 13.61 23.06 32.65
C ARG A 239 15.10 23.33 32.80
N ARG A 240 15.67 24.27 32.05
CA ARG A 240 17.08 24.69 32.21
C ARG A 240 17.35 25.38 33.55
N LYS A 241 16.34 26.07 34.12
CA LYS A 241 16.43 26.71 35.44
C LYS A 241 16.28 25.73 36.58
N ASN A 242 15.51 24.65 36.39
CA ASN A 242 15.36 23.55 37.34
C ASN A 242 16.45 22.50 37.12
N VAL A 243 17.72 22.87 37.35
CA VAL A 243 18.78 21.88 37.52
C VAL A 243 18.52 21.17 38.83
N GLU A 244 18.55 19.83 38.84
CA GLU A 244 18.27 18.99 40.01
C GLU A 244 18.97 19.52 41.27
N GLY A 245 18.17 19.90 42.28
CA GLY A 245 18.66 20.35 43.58
C GLY A 245 18.56 21.85 43.87
N GLN A 246 18.18 22.73 42.95
CA GLN A 246 17.89 24.12 43.22
C GLN A 246 16.37 24.34 43.34
N MET A 247 15.86 24.33 44.58
CA MET A 247 14.52 24.87 44.85
C MET A 247 14.53 26.37 44.57
N ASP A 248 13.69 26.82 43.63
CA ASP A 248 13.45 28.25 43.42
C ASP A 248 12.76 28.83 44.64
N LEU A 249 13.39 29.83 45.26
CA LEU A 249 12.89 30.49 46.49
C LEU A 249 11.51 31.17 46.30
N PHE A 250 11.02 31.28 45.04
CA PHE A 250 9.77 31.92 44.66
C PHE A 250 8.76 30.97 43.97
N GLY A 251 9.04 29.66 43.96
CA GLY A 251 8.21 28.65 43.27
C GLY A 251 6.95 28.20 44.01
N MET A 252 6.58 28.85 45.10
CA MET A 252 5.33 28.60 45.82
C MET A 252 4.35 29.75 45.62
N SER A 253 3.85 29.94 44.44
CA SER A 253 2.51 30.51 44.20
C SER A 253 2.31 30.86 42.72
N THR A 254 1.57 30.04 42.01
CA THR A 254 0.51 30.46 41.08
C THR A 254 -0.34 29.25 40.71
N SER A 255 -1.24 28.90 41.63
CA SER A 255 -2.55 28.35 41.29
C SER A 255 -3.40 29.53 40.84
N PHE A 256 -3.68 29.63 39.57
CA PHE A 256 -4.85 30.30 39.03
C PHE A 256 -5.34 29.51 37.80
#